data_d77783de3ef5106f35b12b043fb8ea8f
#
_entry.id   d77783de3ef5106f35b12b043fb8ea8f
#
_cell.length_a   1.000
_cell.length_b   1.000
_cell.length_c   1.000
_cell.angle_alpha   90.00
_cell.angle_beta   90.00
_cell.angle_gamma   90.00
#
_symmetry.space_group_name_H-M   'P 1'
#
loop_
_entity.id
_entity.type
_entity.pdbx_description
1 polymer ?
#
loop_
_entity_poly.entity_id
_entity_poly.type
_entity_poly.pdbx_seq_one_letter_code
_entity_poly.pdbx_strand_id
1 'polypeptide(L)'
;MRIFSIILADDEQQILYGMKKGIEWEKLGFRVAGVAQNGKEALELMEEVHPDLVISDIKMPFMDGLELAKHIHEDYMNTKVILFSGWDDFEYARLAISYGVSEYIMKPINYEEMQNLLMKMHEELDKEYNEKMNRARLEHAYMESLPLLRQQFFTRLVTEKMNKNELQSQIDNLKLEFTDAVYSVVAMKVGRGDEKDVLSELAVKQTIKEALE
;
A
#
# COMPACT_ATOMS: atom_id res chain seq x y z
N MET A 1 -12.52 14.76 -0.08
CA MET A 1 -12.53 13.66 -1.06
C MET A 1 -11.13 13.56 -1.63
N ARG A 2 -10.55 12.36 -1.67
CA ARG A 2 -9.24 12.12 -2.27
C ARG A 2 -9.36 12.18 -3.78
N ILE A 3 -8.34 12.68 -4.47
CA ILE A 3 -8.31 12.69 -5.93
C ILE A 3 -7.33 11.62 -6.39
N PHE A 4 -7.82 10.65 -7.16
CA PHE A 4 -7.05 9.59 -7.78
C PHE A 4 -6.69 9.94 -9.21
N SER A 5 -5.54 9.45 -9.67
CA SER A 5 -5.03 9.67 -11.02
C SER A 5 -5.52 8.62 -12.00
N ILE A 6 -5.93 9.05 -13.20
CA ILE A 6 -6.42 8.15 -14.24
C ILE A 6 -5.63 8.36 -15.54
N ILE A 7 -5.34 7.25 -16.23
CA ILE A 7 -4.97 7.23 -17.65
C ILE A 7 -6.15 6.72 -18.46
N LEU A 8 -6.45 7.39 -19.57
CA LEU A 8 -7.42 6.97 -20.57
C LEU A 8 -6.69 6.46 -21.81
N ALA A 9 -7.06 5.28 -22.32
CA ALA A 9 -6.47 4.69 -23.50
C ALA A 9 -7.57 4.26 -24.50
N ASP A 10 -7.55 4.82 -25.70
CA ASP A 10 -8.47 4.49 -26.80
C ASP A 10 -7.83 4.99 -28.10
N ASP A 11 -7.87 4.24 -29.18
CA ASP A 11 -7.28 4.65 -30.45
C ASP A 11 -8.11 5.73 -31.17
N GLU A 12 -9.36 5.92 -30.77
CA GLU A 12 -10.23 6.97 -31.28
C GLU A 12 -10.05 8.28 -30.49
N GLN A 13 -9.32 9.24 -31.04
CA GLN A 13 -9.09 10.56 -30.42
C GLN A 13 -10.39 11.28 -30.01
N GLN A 14 -11.48 11.06 -30.78
CA GLN A 14 -12.77 11.67 -30.50
C GLN A 14 -13.38 11.12 -29.22
N ILE A 15 -13.21 9.81 -28.95
CA ILE A 15 -13.64 9.16 -27.70
C ILE A 15 -12.82 9.71 -26.53
N LEU A 16 -11.49 9.75 -26.63
CA LEU A 16 -10.62 10.32 -25.61
C LEU A 16 -10.98 11.78 -25.28
N TYR A 17 -11.22 12.60 -26.31
CA TYR A 17 -11.63 13.97 -26.12
C TYR A 17 -13.02 14.07 -25.46
N GLY A 18 -13.97 13.26 -25.90
CA GLY A 18 -15.32 13.18 -25.34
C GLY A 18 -15.31 12.78 -23.87
N MET A 19 -14.58 11.73 -23.51
CA MET A 19 -14.42 11.27 -22.12
C MET A 19 -13.73 12.35 -21.26
N LYS A 20 -12.62 12.92 -21.75
CA LYS A 20 -11.87 13.94 -21.00
C LYS A 20 -12.69 15.20 -20.72
N LYS A 21 -13.55 15.62 -21.64
CA LYS A 21 -14.35 16.86 -21.54
C LYS A 21 -15.76 16.64 -21.02
N GLY A 22 -16.36 15.50 -21.32
CA GLY A 22 -17.75 15.18 -21.00
C GLY A 22 -17.98 14.74 -19.56
N ILE A 23 -16.95 14.28 -18.87
CA ILE A 23 -17.04 13.80 -17.49
C ILE A 23 -16.46 14.83 -16.54
N GLU A 24 -17.16 15.11 -15.44
CA GLU A 24 -16.69 16.02 -14.37
C GLU A 24 -15.79 15.27 -13.38
N TRP A 25 -14.60 14.86 -13.86
CA TRP A 25 -13.66 13.98 -13.16
C TRP A 25 -13.38 14.41 -11.71
N GLU A 26 -13.11 15.68 -11.48
CA GLU A 26 -12.77 16.19 -10.15
C GLU A 26 -13.92 16.06 -9.16
N LYS A 27 -15.18 16.20 -9.65
CA LYS A 27 -16.36 15.99 -8.80
C LYS A 27 -16.54 14.52 -8.41
N LEU A 28 -16.05 13.60 -9.23
CA LEU A 28 -16.05 12.17 -8.97
C LEU A 28 -14.79 11.69 -8.22
N GLY A 29 -13.88 12.61 -7.86
CA GLY A 29 -12.66 12.31 -7.13
C GLY A 29 -11.53 11.77 -8.00
N PHE A 30 -11.51 12.11 -9.29
CA PHE A 30 -10.48 11.69 -10.22
C PHE A 30 -9.85 12.86 -10.96
N ARG A 31 -8.63 12.64 -11.47
CA ARG A 31 -7.91 13.57 -12.36
C ARG A 31 -7.32 12.78 -13.51
N VAL A 32 -7.65 13.15 -14.73
CA VAL A 32 -7.03 12.58 -15.94
C VAL A 32 -5.59 13.08 -16.01
N ALA A 33 -4.65 12.19 -15.72
CA ALA A 33 -3.22 12.48 -15.69
C ALA A 33 -2.54 12.21 -17.05
N GLY A 34 -3.14 11.36 -17.89
CA GLY A 34 -2.64 11.08 -19.22
C GLY A 34 -3.72 10.53 -20.15
N VAL A 35 -3.45 10.61 -21.46
CA VAL A 35 -4.24 9.96 -22.49
C VAL A 35 -3.30 9.26 -23.46
N ALA A 36 -3.65 8.06 -23.91
CA ALA A 36 -2.86 7.22 -24.82
C ALA A 36 -3.73 6.74 -25.98
N GLN A 37 -3.14 6.51 -27.14
CA GLN A 37 -3.84 5.98 -28.32
C GLN A 37 -3.62 4.48 -28.54
N ASN A 38 -2.83 3.85 -27.69
CA ASN A 38 -2.58 2.42 -27.66
C ASN A 38 -1.99 2.00 -26.31
N GLY A 39 -1.93 0.69 -26.09
CA GLY A 39 -1.42 0.14 -24.83
C GLY A 39 0.06 0.46 -24.56
N LYS A 40 0.87 0.60 -25.61
CA LYS A 40 2.29 0.92 -25.43
C LYS A 40 2.50 2.33 -24.91
N GLU A 41 1.81 3.31 -25.49
CA GLU A 41 1.80 4.69 -24.99
C GLU A 41 1.25 4.76 -23.57
N ALA A 42 0.22 3.94 -23.26
CA ALA A 42 -0.32 3.86 -21.91
C ALA A 42 0.72 3.37 -20.90
N LEU A 43 1.52 2.33 -21.23
CA LEU A 43 2.60 1.84 -20.37
C LEU A 43 3.70 2.89 -20.16
N GLU A 44 4.11 3.60 -21.23
CA GLU A 44 5.08 4.69 -21.12
C GLU A 44 4.60 5.79 -20.15
N LEU A 45 3.32 6.17 -20.25
CA LEU A 45 2.71 7.12 -19.32
C LEU A 45 2.61 6.58 -17.89
N MET A 46 2.39 5.29 -17.73
CA MET A 46 2.30 4.66 -16.40
C MET A 46 3.61 4.72 -15.63
N GLU A 47 4.75 4.60 -16.32
CA GLU A 47 6.07 4.74 -15.69
C GLU A 47 6.29 6.15 -15.11
N GLU A 48 5.74 7.18 -15.75
CA GLU A 48 5.87 8.57 -15.31
C GLU A 48 4.84 8.96 -14.24
N VAL A 49 3.60 8.52 -14.42
CA VAL A 49 2.44 9.02 -13.66
C VAL A 49 2.11 8.12 -12.46
N HIS A 50 2.38 6.82 -12.53
CA HIS A 50 1.93 5.82 -11.56
C HIS A 50 0.42 5.97 -11.23
N PRO A 51 -0.48 5.73 -12.21
CA PRO A 51 -1.90 5.99 -12.06
C PRO A 51 -2.56 5.01 -11.08
N ASP A 52 -3.63 5.49 -10.44
CA ASP A 52 -4.46 4.65 -9.58
C ASP A 52 -5.45 3.82 -10.40
N LEU A 53 -5.86 4.31 -11.59
CA LEU A 53 -6.82 3.68 -12.48
C LEU A 53 -6.41 3.86 -13.95
N VAL A 54 -6.54 2.80 -14.73
CA VAL A 54 -6.47 2.84 -16.20
C VAL A 54 -7.83 2.46 -16.77
N ILE A 55 -8.35 3.28 -17.65
CA ILE A 55 -9.54 3.00 -18.43
C ILE A 55 -9.11 2.84 -19.89
N SER A 56 -9.30 1.64 -20.44
CA SER A 56 -8.80 1.31 -21.77
C SER A 56 -9.88 0.71 -22.65
N ASP A 57 -9.86 1.07 -23.93
CA ASP A 57 -10.49 0.22 -24.95
C ASP A 57 -9.70 -1.08 -25.11
N ILE A 58 -10.38 -2.14 -25.56
CA ILE A 58 -9.71 -3.41 -25.85
C ILE A 58 -9.01 -3.34 -27.19
N LYS A 59 -9.69 -2.89 -28.22
CA LYS A 59 -9.14 -2.91 -29.58
C LYS A 59 -8.34 -1.66 -29.89
N MET A 60 -7.05 -1.74 -29.70
CA MET A 60 -6.12 -0.67 -30.04
C MET A 60 -4.95 -1.21 -30.90
N PRO A 61 -4.33 -0.38 -31.74
CA PRO A 61 -3.15 -0.78 -32.49
C PRO A 61 -1.93 -1.00 -31.61
N PHE A 62 -0.94 -1.76 -32.10
CA PHE A 62 0.36 -2.06 -31.47
C PHE A 62 0.29 -2.92 -30.21
N MET A 63 -0.49 -2.52 -29.23
CA MET A 63 -0.77 -3.23 -27.99
C MET A 63 -2.24 -3.00 -27.63
N ASP A 64 -3.00 -4.07 -27.53
CA ASP A 64 -4.40 -4.02 -27.17
C ASP A 64 -4.62 -3.85 -25.66
N GLY A 65 -5.88 -3.58 -25.26
CA GLY A 65 -6.22 -3.35 -23.87
C GLY A 65 -6.09 -4.59 -22.98
N LEU A 66 -6.19 -5.80 -23.53
CA LEU A 66 -5.97 -7.04 -22.78
C LEU A 66 -4.48 -7.29 -22.51
N GLU A 67 -3.64 -7.04 -23.50
CA GLU A 67 -2.19 -7.10 -23.34
C GLU A 67 -1.71 -6.04 -22.36
N LEU A 68 -2.24 -4.82 -22.43
CA LEU A 68 -2.02 -3.77 -21.45
C LEU A 68 -2.45 -4.21 -20.04
N ALA A 69 -3.65 -4.77 -19.88
CA ALA A 69 -4.14 -5.25 -18.58
C ALA A 69 -3.25 -6.36 -18.01
N LYS A 70 -2.72 -7.25 -18.84
CA LYS A 70 -1.76 -8.27 -18.43
C LYS A 70 -0.49 -7.65 -17.85
N HIS A 71 0.12 -6.68 -18.55
CA HIS A 71 1.32 -5.98 -18.04
C HIS A 71 1.03 -5.25 -16.73
N ILE A 72 -0.15 -4.61 -16.63
CA ILE A 72 -0.54 -3.95 -15.38
C ILE A 72 -0.65 -4.96 -14.24
N HIS A 73 -1.25 -6.11 -14.48
CA HIS A 73 -1.37 -7.17 -13.49
C HIS A 73 -0.02 -7.71 -13.00
N GLU A 74 0.95 -7.84 -13.91
CA GLU A 74 2.28 -8.38 -13.60
C GLU A 74 3.17 -7.34 -12.88
N ASP A 75 3.16 -6.08 -13.31
CA ASP A 75 4.15 -5.08 -12.89
C ASP A 75 3.59 -3.95 -12.02
N TYR A 76 2.26 -3.72 -12.02
CA TYR A 76 1.62 -2.56 -11.37
C TYR A 76 0.45 -2.97 -10.45
N MET A 77 0.73 -3.79 -9.44
CA MET A 77 -0.28 -4.40 -8.54
C MET A 77 -1.24 -3.42 -7.85
N ASN A 78 -0.93 -2.13 -7.82
CA ASN A 78 -1.76 -1.12 -7.17
C ASN A 78 -2.65 -0.34 -8.12
N THR A 79 -2.52 -0.55 -9.43
CA THR A 79 -3.30 0.13 -10.46
C THR A 79 -4.52 -0.72 -10.82
N LYS A 80 -5.72 -0.14 -10.74
CA LYS A 80 -6.95 -0.76 -11.20
C LYS A 80 -7.10 -0.61 -12.70
N VAL A 81 -7.82 -1.53 -13.33
CA VAL A 81 -8.08 -1.51 -14.77
C VAL A 81 -9.57 -1.65 -15.04
N ILE A 82 -10.10 -0.79 -15.90
CA ILE A 82 -11.42 -0.93 -16.52
C ILE A 82 -11.20 -1.11 -18.01
N LEU A 83 -11.82 -2.15 -18.58
CA LEU A 83 -11.80 -2.39 -20.03
C LEU A 83 -13.17 -2.10 -20.65
N PHE A 84 -13.15 -1.35 -21.74
CA PHE A 84 -14.32 -1.16 -22.60
C PHE A 84 -14.23 -2.06 -23.84
N SER A 85 -15.33 -2.73 -24.17
CA SER A 85 -15.44 -3.59 -25.35
C SER A 85 -16.63 -3.23 -26.19
N GLY A 86 -16.45 -3.10 -27.49
CA GLY A 86 -17.56 -2.97 -28.46
C GLY A 86 -18.13 -4.31 -28.90
N TRP A 87 -17.60 -5.42 -28.43
CA TRP A 87 -17.98 -6.76 -28.87
C TRP A 87 -18.30 -7.65 -27.69
N ASP A 88 -19.36 -8.43 -27.81
CA ASP A 88 -19.72 -9.47 -26.87
C ASP A 88 -18.84 -10.72 -27.15
N ASP A 89 -17.59 -10.67 -26.68
CA ASP A 89 -16.64 -11.77 -26.85
C ASP A 89 -16.33 -12.38 -25.48
N PHE A 90 -16.87 -13.54 -25.25
CA PHE A 90 -16.71 -14.30 -24.02
C PHE A 90 -15.23 -14.59 -23.69
N GLU A 91 -14.40 -14.81 -24.72
CA GLU A 91 -12.97 -15.08 -24.52
C GLU A 91 -12.24 -13.84 -23.98
N TYR A 92 -12.60 -12.64 -24.45
CA TYR A 92 -12.03 -11.40 -23.92
C TYR A 92 -12.42 -11.16 -22.47
N ALA A 93 -13.69 -11.39 -22.12
CA ALA A 93 -14.13 -11.28 -20.73
C ALA A 93 -13.41 -12.27 -19.81
N ARG A 94 -13.20 -13.51 -20.27
CA ARG A 94 -12.46 -14.54 -19.53
C ARG A 94 -11.00 -14.15 -19.29
N LEU A 95 -10.34 -13.63 -20.30
CA LEU A 95 -8.96 -13.15 -20.19
C LEU A 95 -8.87 -11.92 -19.27
N ALA A 96 -9.78 -10.97 -19.37
CA ALA A 96 -9.85 -9.81 -18.49
C ALA A 96 -9.94 -10.22 -17.00
N ILE A 97 -10.78 -11.21 -16.69
CA ILE A 97 -10.87 -11.77 -15.32
C ILE A 97 -9.53 -12.38 -14.88
N SER A 98 -8.85 -13.13 -15.76
CA SER A 98 -7.56 -13.75 -15.41
C SER A 98 -6.44 -12.75 -15.18
N TYR A 99 -6.53 -11.56 -15.75
CA TYR A 99 -5.59 -10.45 -15.55
C TYR A 99 -6.04 -9.48 -14.44
N GLY A 100 -7.05 -9.85 -13.65
CA GLY A 100 -7.47 -9.06 -12.50
C GLY A 100 -8.09 -7.70 -12.86
N VAL A 101 -8.68 -7.59 -14.06
CA VAL A 101 -9.40 -6.38 -14.47
C VAL A 101 -10.57 -6.13 -13.51
N SER A 102 -10.67 -4.91 -13.01
CA SER A 102 -11.67 -4.55 -12.00
C SER A 102 -13.09 -4.52 -12.58
N GLU A 103 -13.23 -4.02 -13.81
CA GLU A 103 -14.51 -3.98 -14.51
C GLU A 103 -14.31 -4.17 -16.01
N TYR A 104 -15.23 -4.94 -16.63
CA TYR A 104 -15.33 -5.16 -18.06
C TYR A 104 -16.67 -4.66 -18.53
N ILE A 105 -16.69 -3.64 -19.38
CA ILE A 105 -17.90 -2.90 -19.74
C ILE A 105 -18.13 -2.96 -21.23
N MET A 106 -19.39 -3.27 -21.61
CA MET A 106 -19.82 -3.29 -23.01
C MET A 106 -20.17 -1.87 -23.48
N LYS A 107 -19.62 -1.45 -24.62
CA LYS A 107 -20.05 -0.23 -25.33
C LYS A 107 -21.41 -0.51 -26.03
N PRO A 108 -22.37 0.45 -26.15
CA PRO A 108 -22.25 1.83 -25.64
C PRO A 108 -22.57 1.95 -24.15
N ILE A 109 -21.78 2.74 -23.43
CA ILE A 109 -22.06 3.14 -22.05
C ILE A 109 -22.67 4.54 -22.03
N ASN A 110 -23.72 4.74 -21.26
CA ASN A 110 -24.29 6.06 -21.07
C ASN A 110 -23.59 6.82 -19.93
N TYR A 111 -23.89 8.12 -19.83
CA TYR A 111 -23.23 9.01 -18.86
C TYR A 111 -23.52 8.60 -17.40
N GLU A 112 -24.75 8.18 -17.09
CA GLU A 112 -25.16 7.77 -15.74
C GLU A 112 -24.45 6.47 -15.32
N GLU A 113 -24.36 5.50 -16.22
CA GLU A 113 -23.61 4.26 -15.98
C GLU A 113 -22.13 4.52 -15.74
N MET A 114 -21.52 5.42 -16.52
CA MET A 114 -20.13 5.82 -16.34
C MET A 114 -19.92 6.51 -14.98
N GLN A 115 -20.80 7.41 -14.57
CA GLN A 115 -20.71 8.04 -13.26
C GLN A 115 -20.81 7.03 -12.13
N ASN A 116 -21.78 6.12 -12.19
CA ASN A 116 -21.96 5.08 -11.17
C ASN A 116 -20.74 4.16 -11.08
N LEU A 117 -20.17 3.79 -12.22
CA LEU A 117 -18.93 3.01 -12.30
C LEU A 117 -17.76 3.74 -11.63
N LEU A 118 -17.55 5.01 -11.96
CA LEU A 118 -16.46 5.80 -11.38
C LEU A 118 -16.65 6.03 -9.88
N MET A 119 -17.87 6.25 -9.41
CA MET A 119 -18.16 6.37 -7.99
C MET A 119 -17.82 5.07 -7.24
N LYS A 120 -18.21 3.91 -7.80
CA LYS A 120 -17.84 2.59 -7.25
C LYS A 120 -16.32 2.41 -7.19
N MET A 121 -15.62 2.72 -8.28
CA MET A 121 -14.15 2.64 -8.31
C MET A 121 -13.48 3.56 -7.30
N HIS A 122 -14.01 4.77 -7.11
CA HIS A 122 -13.51 5.69 -6.10
C HIS A 122 -13.65 5.13 -4.68
N GLU A 123 -14.79 4.55 -4.36
CA GLU A 123 -15.03 3.93 -3.04
C GLU A 123 -14.06 2.76 -2.78
N GLU A 124 -13.84 1.91 -3.80
CA GLU A 124 -12.91 0.79 -3.70
C GLU A 124 -11.45 1.26 -3.48
N LEU A 125 -10.99 2.22 -4.29
CA LEU A 125 -9.66 2.80 -4.17
C LEU A 125 -9.46 3.50 -2.81
N ASP A 126 -10.45 4.26 -2.34
CA ASP A 126 -10.37 4.96 -1.05
C ASP A 126 -10.33 3.98 0.12
N LYS A 127 -11.10 2.90 0.06
CA LYS A 127 -11.07 1.81 1.03
C LYS A 127 -9.69 1.15 1.08
N GLU A 128 -9.15 0.72 -0.06
CA GLU A 128 -7.83 0.08 -0.13
C GLU A 128 -6.73 1.00 0.38
N TYR A 129 -6.79 2.28 0.03
CA TYR A 129 -5.82 3.26 0.52
C TYR A 129 -5.90 3.43 2.05
N ASN A 130 -7.11 3.54 2.60
CA ASN A 130 -7.30 3.70 4.03
C ASN A 130 -6.85 2.45 4.80
N GLU A 131 -7.07 1.25 4.27
CA GLU A 131 -6.58 0.00 4.85
C GLU A 131 -5.03 -0.04 4.87
N LYS A 132 -4.37 0.34 3.76
CA LYS A 132 -2.90 0.44 3.70
C LYS A 132 -2.35 1.45 4.71
N MET A 133 -2.98 2.63 4.79
CA MET A 133 -2.56 3.68 5.73
C MET A 133 -2.75 3.27 7.19
N ASN A 134 -3.86 2.60 7.50
CA ASN A 134 -4.10 2.09 8.86
C ASN A 134 -3.08 1.00 9.23
N ARG A 135 -2.77 0.08 8.31
CA ARG A 135 -1.74 -0.93 8.53
C ARG A 135 -0.38 -0.29 8.80
N ALA A 136 0.04 0.66 7.97
CA ALA A 136 1.30 1.37 8.15
C ALA A 136 1.37 2.13 9.49
N ARG A 137 0.26 2.77 9.90
CA ARG A 137 0.17 3.44 11.22
C ARG A 137 0.30 2.46 12.38
N LEU A 138 -0.36 1.31 12.29
CA LEU A 138 -0.29 0.27 13.32
C LEU A 138 1.13 -0.30 13.42
N GLU A 139 1.77 -0.58 12.28
CA GLU A 139 3.15 -1.04 12.25
C GLU A 139 4.12 -0.01 12.85
N HIS A 140 3.96 1.26 12.52
CA HIS A 140 4.77 2.33 13.08
C HIS A 140 4.57 2.45 14.60
N ALA A 141 3.31 2.51 15.08
CA ALA A 141 3.01 2.58 16.51
C ALA A 141 3.54 1.35 17.28
N TYR A 142 3.46 0.15 16.68
CA TYR A 142 4.05 -1.05 17.24
C TYR A 142 5.57 -0.94 17.35
N MET A 143 6.25 -0.49 16.29
CA MET A 143 7.72 -0.31 16.30
C MET A 143 8.17 0.74 17.33
N GLU A 144 7.43 1.83 17.48
CA GLU A 144 7.70 2.83 18.54
C GLU A 144 7.52 2.26 19.95
N SER A 145 6.56 1.35 20.14
CA SER A 145 6.30 0.74 21.45
C SER A 145 7.28 -0.39 21.82
N LEU A 146 7.93 -1.00 20.81
CA LEU A 146 8.82 -2.16 21.03
C LEU A 146 9.90 -1.95 22.08
N PRO A 147 10.63 -0.83 22.17
CA PRO A 147 11.64 -0.62 23.20
C PRO A 147 11.06 -0.70 24.61
N LEU A 148 9.90 -0.08 24.83
CA LEU A 148 9.21 -0.12 26.12
C LEU A 148 8.71 -1.53 26.46
N LEU A 149 8.12 -2.23 25.49
CA LEU A 149 7.64 -3.60 25.66
C LEU A 149 8.80 -4.55 25.96
N ARG A 150 9.94 -4.39 25.28
CA ARG A 150 11.18 -5.15 25.56
C ARG A 150 11.70 -4.88 26.97
N GLN A 151 11.74 -3.63 27.40
CA GLN A 151 12.14 -3.27 28.76
C GLN A 151 11.21 -3.92 29.80
N GLN A 152 9.90 -3.88 29.63
CA GLN A 152 8.94 -4.54 30.49
C GLN A 152 9.13 -6.06 30.52
N PHE A 153 9.34 -6.68 29.35
CA PHE A 153 9.63 -8.10 29.24
C PHE A 153 10.87 -8.49 30.03
N PHE A 154 11.99 -7.79 29.85
CA PHE A 154 13.22 -8.08 30.58
C PHE A 154 13.08 -7.85 32.09
N THR A 155 12.33 -6.84 32.51
CA THR A 155 12.01 -6.64 33.93
C THR A 155 11.24 -7.83 34.49
N ARG A 156 10.20 -8.28 33.80
CA ARG A 156 9.41 -9.46 34.21
C ARG A 156 10.23 -10.73 34.21
N LEU A 157 11.09 -10.92 33.21
CA LEU A 157 11.96 -12.09 33.10
C LEU A 157 12.88 -12.26 34.33
N VAL A 158 13.30 -11.15 34.93
CA VAL A 158 14.18 -11.14 36.12
C VAL A 158 13.38 -11.24 37.41
N THR A 159 12.17 -10.67 37.46
CA THR A 159 11.40 -10.56 38.72
C THR A 159 10.34 -11.63 38.89
N GLU A 160 9.90 -12.27 37.81
CA GLU A 160 8.78 -13.23 37.80
C GLU A 160 9.22 -14.58 37.24
N LYS A 161 8.54 -15.65 37.67
CA LYS A 161 8.69 -16.96 37.07
C LYS A 161 7.71 -17.09 35.90
N MET A 162 8.27 -17.11 34.67
CA MET A 162 7.48 -17.36 33.46
C MET A 162 7.56 -18.85 33.07
N ASN A 163 6.46 -19.40 32.55
CA ASN A 163 6.51 -20.74 31.99
C ASN A 163 7.13 -20.70 30.57
N LYS A 164 7.61 -21.88 30.10
CA LYS A 164 8.34 -21.96 28.83
C LYS A 164 7.53 -21.52 27.62
N ASN A 165 6.22 -21.81 27.60
CA ASN A 165 5.35 -21.46 26.46
C ASN A 165 5.09 -19.94 26.42
N GLU A 166 4.85 -19.32 27.60
CA GLU A 166 4.71 -17.87 27.71
C GLU A 166 5.99 -17.14 27.31
N LEU A 167 7.14 -17.63 27.76
CA LEU A 167 8.43 -17.09 27.42
C LEU A 167 8.66 -17.11 25.91
N GLN A 168 8.45 -18.26 25.27
CA GLN A 168 8.63 -18.40 23.82
C GLN A 168 7.71 -17.46 23.04
N SER A 169 6.43 -17.39 23.43
CA SER A 169 5.47 -16.49 22.79
C SER A 169 5.89 -15.00 22.92
N GLN A 170 6.41 -14.59 24.06
CA GLN A 170 6.90 -13.23 24.26
C GLN A 170 8.15 -12.91 23.45
N ILE A 171 9.09 -13.86 23.36
CA ILE A 171 10.29 -13.73 22.53
C ILE A 171 9.90 -13.51 21.07
N ASP A 172 9.01 -14.35 20.55
CA ASP A 172 8.55 -14.28 19.15
C ASP A 172 7.81 -12.96 18.88
N ASN A 173 6.90 -12.57 19.76
CA ASN A 173 6.12 -11.32 19.63
C ASN A 173 7.01 -10.07 19.68
N LEU A 174 8.02 -10.06 20.53
CA LEU A 174 8.94 -8.92 20.68
C LEU A 174 10.10 -8.94 19.66
N LYS A 175 10.11 -9.93 18.77
CA LYS A 175 11.17 -10.13 17.76
C LYS A 175 12.56 -10.09 18.42
N LEU A 176 12.73 -10.87 19.49
CA LEU A 176 13.99 -10.99 20.19
C LEU A 176 14.75 -12.19 19.63
N GLU A 177 16.00 -11.97 19.30
CA GLU A 177 16.91 -13.03 18.86
C GLU A 177 17.89 -13.35 19.99
N PHE A 178 17.86 -14.59 20.46
CA PHE A 178 18.82 -15.11 21.43
C PHE A 178 19.73 -16.09 20.68
N THR A 179 21.01 -15.73 20.58
CA THR A 179 22.01 -16.51 19.82
C THR A 179 22.82 -17.45 20.71
N ASP A 180 22.85 -17.20 22.02
CA ASP A 180 23.64 -17.95 22.96
C ASP A 180 22.80 -18.84 23.87
N ALA A 181 23.41 -19.91 24.36
CA ALA A 181 22.75 -20.85 25.26
C ALA A 181 22.71 -20.36 26.75
N VAL A 182 23.49 -19.37 27.10
CA VAL A 182 23.57 -18.83 28.44
C VAL A 182 23.64 -17.32 28.42
N TYR A 183 22.79 -16.70 29.22
CA TYR A 183 22.72 -15.26 29.40
C TYR A 183 22.90 -14.90 30.89
N SER A 184 23.60 -13.81 31.15
CA SER A 184 23.76 -13.29 32.49
C SER A 184 23.05 -11.95 32.66
N VAL A 185 22.39 -11.76 33.78
CA VAL A 185 21.76 -10.50 34.15
C VAL A 185 22.62 -9.78 35.14
N VAL A 186 23.01 -8.55 34.85
CA VAL A 186 23.72 -7.67 35.76
C VAL A 186 22.79 -6.59 36.27
N ALA A 187 22.54 -6.58 37.59
CA ALA A 187 21.78 -5.52 38.25
C ALA A 187 22.74 -4.52 38.89
N MET A 188 22.62 -3.26 38.49
CA MET A 188 23.44 -2.19 39.05
C MET A 188 22.55 -1.16 39.75
N LYS A 189 22.83 -0.88 41.00
CA LYS A 189 22.18 0.19 41.75
C LYS A 189 23.10 1.39 41.84
N VAL A 190 22.74 2.46 41.16
CA VAL A 190 23.46 3.73 41.30
C VAL A 190 22.92 4.44 42.53
N GLY A 191 23.77 4.69 43.50
CA GLY A 191 23.42 5.49 44.68
C GLY A 191 23.16 6.94 44.28
N ARG A 192 22.07 7.56 44.77
CA ARG A 192 21.84 8.99 44.62
C ARG A 192 22.91 9.72 45.42
N GLY A 193 23.87 10.35 44.74
CA GLY A 193 24.61 11.47 45.29
C GLY A 193 23.70 12.66 45.52
N ASP A 194 24.11 13.64 46.31
CA ASP A 194 23.33 14.84 46.62
C ASP A 194 22.70 15.47 45.37
N GLU A 195 21.49 16.04 45.51
CA GLU A 195 20.56 16.53 44.47
C GLU A 195 21.14 17.47 43.38
N LYS A 196 22.44 17.69 43.34
CA LYS A 196 23.07 18.60 42.36
C LYS A 196 23.68 17.93 41.13
N ASP A 197 23.62 16.61 40.98
CA ASP A 197 24.39 15.93 39.96
C ASP A 197 23.55 15.07 38.99
N VAL A 198 22.52 15.69 38.40
CA VAL A 198 21.70 15.08 37.31
C VAL A 198 22.57 14.72 36.08
N LEU A 199 23.66 15.48 35.89
CA LEU A 199 24.60 15.25 34.78
C LEU A 199 25.43 13.98 35.00
N SER A 200 25.77 13.63 36.24
CA SER A 200 26.52 12.40 36.55
C SER A 200 25.65 11.15 36.36
N GLU A 201 24.39 11.21 36.69
CA GLU A 201 23.43 10.09 36.45
C GLU A 201 23.23 9.80 34.96
N LEU A 202 23.14 10.85 34.16
CA LEU A 202 23.03 10.74 32.69
C LEU A 202 24.33 10.18 32.08
N ALA A 203 25.49 10.63 32.55
CA ALA A 203 26.79 10.15 32.09
C ALA A 203 26.99 8.65 32.42
N VAL A 204 26.61 8.21 33.62
CA VAL A 204 26.70 6.79 34.03
C VAL A 204 25.77 5.92 33.17
N LYS A 205 24.51 6.37 32.89
CA LYS A 205 23.60 5.65 32.01
C LYS A 205 24.14 5.53 30.59
N GLN A 206 24.77 6.58 30.07
CA GLN A 206 25.36 6.59 28.74
C GLN A 206 26.55 5.63 28.66
N THR A 207 27.46 5.66 29.67
CA THR A 207 28.61 4.77 29.74
C THR A 207 28.22 3.30 29.86
N ILE A 208 27.16 2.98 30.63
CA ILE A 208 26.64 1.62 30.75
C ILE A 208 26.08 1.16 29.39
N LYS A 209 25.36 2.02 28.68
CA LYS A 209 24.84 1.70 27.36
C LYS A 209 25.95 1.41 26.35
N GLU A 210 26.98 2.23 26.31
CA GLU A 210 28.14 2.07 25.42
C GLU A 210 29.02 0.84 25.77
N ALA A 211 28.97 0.35 27.00
CA ALA A 211 29.71 -0.85 27.43
C ALA A 211 28.93 -2.16 27.16
N LEU A 212 27.66 -2.08 26.83
CA LEU A 212 26.78 -3.23 26.55
C LEU A 212 26.45 -3.39 25.05
N GLU A 213 26.86 -2.45 24.20
CA GLU A 213 26.87 -2.53 22.74
C GLU A 213 28.20 -3.15 22.26
#